data_85f182708cc973cf48ac9138e755ae77
#
_entry.id   85f182708cc973cf48ac9138e755ae77
#
_cell.length_a   1.000
_cell.length_b   1.000
_cell.length_c   1.000
_cell.angle_alpha   90.00
_cell.angle_beta   90.00
_cell.angle_gamma   90.00
#
_symmetry.space_group_name_H-M   'P 1'
#
loop_
_entity.id
_entity.type
_entity.pdbx_description
1 polymer ?
#
loop_
_entity_poly.entity_id
_entity_poly.type
_entity_poly.pdbx_seq_one_letter_code
_entity_poly.pdbx_strand_id
1 'polypeptide(L)'
;ILIDLAGLWSANRISIFNTRICPVQISWLGYNNSSGLKEVDFILADVNTVKEEEKYYGPNIYKIPKIWNSHCGFDYKRTYNELPFKKNRYFTFGSFNNFMKVNDDVLSTWIKILKKTKNSKLILKSSLFVCEEVIKKRFEEEGLINSIQFEKKTKRNDFLTHFNLYDKVDLCLDTFPFNGVTTTFEALWKNVPVITKAGFNFNSRCGESILKNANIANFIALNNEDYINKAVYYANNIDKLEDVRKELFEEIEKSSIFDTTGFSSAFCKALNDMILDVNKNYR
;
A
#
# COMPACT_ATOMS: atom_id res chain seq x y z
N ILE A 1 -15.68 -3.00 23.70
CA ILE A 1 -14.55 -2.49 22.91
C ILE A 1 -15.03 -1.44 21.93
N LEU A 2 -14.31 -0.34 21.81
CA LEU A 2 -14.50 0.68 20.78
C LEU A 2 -13.29 0.69 19.86
N ILE A 3 -13.51 0.66 18.55
CA ILE A 3 -12.43 0.60 17.56
C ILE A 3 -12.50 1.82 16.63
N ASP A 4 -11.44 2.61 16.58
CA ASP A 4 -11.28 3.67 15.59
C ASP A 4 -10.81 3.09 14.26
N LEU A 5 -11.63 3.20 13.23
CA LEU A 5 -11.33 2.73 11.87
C LEU A 5 -10.81 3.83 10.93
N ALA A 6 -10.79 5.08 11.36
CA ALA A 6 -10.43 6.21 10.52
C ALA A 6 -9.10 6.89 10.94
N GLY A 7 -8.79 6.91 12.22
CA GLY A 7 -7.65 7.65 12.75
C GLY A 7 -7.74 9.14 12.42
N LEU A 8 -6.63 9.73 12.01
CA LEU A 8 -6.54 11.17 11.64
C LEU A 8 -6.94 11.45 10.17
N TRP A 9 -7.60 10.51 9.49
CA TRP A 9 -8.06 10.71 8.13
C TRP A 9 -9.24 11.71 8.07
N SER A 10 -9.53 12.25 6.88
CA SER A 10 -10.67 13.15 6.69
C SER A 10 -12.00 12.47 7.09
N ALA A 11 -12.92 13.24 7.63
CA ALA A 11 -14.22 12.76 8.14
C ALA A 11 -14.10 11.75 9.31
N ASN A 12 -12.99 11.78 10.07
CA ASN A 12 -12.81 10.96 11.24
C ASN A 12 -13.78 11.31 12.39
N ARG A 13 -13.76 10.49 13.43
CA ARG A 13 -14.49 10.69 14.69
C ARG A 13 -13.55 10.59 15.89
N ILE A 14 -12.28 10.95 15.68
CA ILE A 14 -11.21 10.79 16.67
C ILE A 14 -11.49 11.51 17.99
N SER A 15 -12.26 12.61 17.96
CA SER A 15 -12.67 13.34 19.17
C SER A 15 -13.46 12.49 20.17
N ILE A 16 -14.17 11.45 19.73
CA ILE A 16 -14.88 10.51 20.61
C ILE A 16 -13.89 9.77 21.51
N PHE A 17 -12.71 9.46 20.99
CA PHE A 17 -11.65 8.73 21.69
C PHE A 17 -10.85 9.58 22.67
N ASN A 18 -11.16 10.87 22.81
CA ASN A 18 -10.55 11.75 23.81
C ASN A 18 -11.16 11.55 25.23
N THR A 19 -12.21 10.77 25.32
CA THR A 19 -12.89 10.44 26.57
C THR A 19 -13.01 8.92 26.69
N ARG A 20 -12.89 8.41 27.93
CA ARG A 20 -13.12 7.00 28.23
C ARG A 20 -14.61 6.68 28.18
N ILE A 21 -15.10 6.16 27.06
CA ILE A 21 -16.50 5.77 26.89
C ILE A 21 -16.68 4.25 26.78
N CYS A 22 -15.59 3.52 26.69
CA CYS A 22 -15.58 2.06 26.61
C CYS A 22 -14.37 1.51 27.40
N PRO A 23 -14.49 0.35 28.07
CA PRO A 23 -13.37 -0.25 28.80
C PRO A 23 -12.10 -0.46 27.98
N VAL A 24 -12.22 -0.77 26.69
CA VAL A 24 -11.08 -0.94 25.77
C VAL A 24 -11.30 -0.11 24.52
N GLN A 25 -10.37 0.79 24.22
CA GLN A 25 -10.38 1.66 23.05
C GLN A 25 -9.15 1.40 22.18
N ILE A 26 -9.35 1.12 20.90
CA ILE A 26 -8.33 0.62 19.97
C ILE A 26 -8.27 1.49 18.72
N SER A 27 -7.07 1.79 18.25
CA SER A 27 -6.83 2.35 16.92
C SER A 27 -6.46 1.23 15.92
N TRP A 28 -7.20 1.15 14.81
CA TRP A 28 -6.95 0.17 13.75
C TRP A 28 -7.45 0.68 12.40
N LEU A 29 -6.72 0.35 11.36
CA LEU A 29 -7.02 0.36 9.94
C LEU A 29 -6.78 1.67 9.19
N GLY A 30 -7.47 2.77 9.45
CA GLY A 30 -7.53 3.91 8.53
C GLY A 30 -6.27 4.78 8.46
N TYR A 31 -5.74 5.16 9.60
CA TYR A 31 -4.47 5.89 9.73
C TYR A 31 -3.59 5.18 10.75
N ASN A 32 -2.67 4.41 10.25
CA ASN A 32 -1.88 3.45 11.03
C ASN A 32 -0.72 4.14 11.78
N ASN A 33 -1.04 5.06 12.66
CA ASN A 33 -0.07 5.75 13.51
C ASN A 33 -0.73 6.16 14.82
N SER A 34 0.07 6.67 15.77
CA SER A 34 -0.48 7.18 17.03
C SER A 34 -1.36 8.40 16.79
N SER A 35 -2.51 8.42 17.45
CA SER A 35 -3.37 9.61 17.54
C SER A 35 -2.89 10.60 18.62
N GLY A 36 -1.98 10.18 19.51
CA GLY A 36 -1.57 10.93 20.69
C GLY A 36 -2.60 10.99 21.82
N LEU A 37 -3.74 10.31 21.67
CA LEU A 37 -4.81 10.31 22.69
C LEU A 37 -4.51 9.31 23.80
N LYS A 38 -4.59 9.76 25.06
CA LYS A 38 -4.34 8.94 26.25
C LYS A 38 -5.37 7.84 26.47
N GLU A 39 -6.59 8.05 25.97
CA GLU A 39 -7.69 7.12 26.14
C GLU A 39 -7.74 6.03 25.05
N VAL A 40 -6.76 5.99 24.16
CA VAL A 40 -6.54 4.87 23.24
C VAL A 40 -5.57 3.89 23.89
N ASP A 41 -6.01 2.68 24.16
CA ASP A 41 -5.23 1.68 24.88
C ASP A 41 -4.26 0.94 23.97
N PHE A 42 -4.71 0.59 22.75
CA PHE A 42 -3.94 -0.23 21.84
C PHE A 42 -3.96 0.31 20.41
N ILE A 43 -2.86 0.04 19.71
CA ILE A 43 -2.79 0.08 18.25
C ILE A 43 -2.63 -1.37 17.77
N LEU A 44 -3.49 -1.81 16.85
CA LEU A 44 -3.37 -3.11 16.21
C LEU A 44 -2.38 -3.02 15.05
N ALA A 45 -1.33 -3.80 15.11
CA ALA A 45 -0.21 -3.82 14.17
C ALA A 45 0.19 -5.25 13.80
N ASP A 46 1.24 -5.41 13.04
CA ASP A 46 1.95 -6.67 12.83
C ASP A 46 3.47 -6.49 13.00
N VAL A 47 4.21 -7.59 12.90
CA VAL A 47 5.67 -7.62 13.12
C VAL A 47 6.46 -6.84 12.07
N ASN A 48 5.88 -6.57 10.89
CA ASN A 48 6.54 -5.84 9.80
C ASN A 48 6.25 -4.34 9.89
N THR A 49 5.10 -3.94 10.43
CA THR A 49 4.66 -2.55 10.47
C THR A 49 5.21 -1.78 11.66
N VAL A 50 5.38 -2.43 12.84
CA VAL A 50 5.97 -1.82 14.04
C VAL A 50 7.09 -2.70 14.58
N LYS A 51 8.31 -2.15 14.68
CA LYS A 51 9.47 -2.85 15.24
C LYS A 51 9.45 -2.84 16.76
N GLU A 52 10.19 -3.73 17.41
CA GLU A 52 10.15 -3.88 18.87
C GLU A 52 10.77 -2.69 19.61
N GLU A 53 11.79 -2.07 19.03
CA GLU A 53 12.48 -0.91 19.59
C GLU A 53 11.67 0.39 19.54
N GLU A 54 10.57 0.42 18.78
CA GLU A 54 9.76 1.63 18.55
C GLU A 54 8.74 1.84 19.69
N LYS A 55 9.08 2.71 20.64
CA LYS A 55 8.26 3.00 21.81
C LYS A 55 7.51 4.33 21.77
N TYR A 56 7.53 5.04 20.65
CA TYR A 56 6.97 6.39 20.52
C TYR A 56 5.49 6.45 20.15
N TYR A 57 4.83 5.31 20.03
CA TYR A 57 3.41 5.29 19.63
C TYR A 57 2.43 5.74 20.71
N GLY A 58 2.82 5.72 21.98
CA GLY A 58 1.98 6.05 23.12
C GLY A 58 1.12 4.87 23.59
N PRO A 59 0.06 4.47 22.86
CA PRO A 59 -0.70 3.26 23.18
C PRO A 59 0.14 1.98 23.08
N ASN A 60 -0.31 0.90 23.76
CA ASN A 60 0.32 -0.41 23.62
C ASN A 60 0.16 -0.93 22.19
N ILE A 61 1.22 -1.53 21.66
CA ILE A 61 1.17 -2.16 20.35
C ILE A 61 0.80 -3.63 20.51
N TYR A 62 -0.34 -4.02 19.94
CA TYR A 62 -0.70 -5.42 19.82
C TYR A 62 -0.38 -5.90 18.40
N LYS A 63 0.55 -6.86 18.28
CA LYS A 63 0.98 -7.40 16.99
C LYS A 63 0.27 -8.71 16.70
N ILE A 64 -0.55 -8.72 15.65
CA ILE A 64 -1.12 -9.96 15.12
C ILE A 64 -0.06 -10.73 14.30
N PRO A 65 -0.18 -12.07 14.17
CA PRO A 65 0.93 -12.92 13.70
C PRO A 65 1.38 -12.70 12.26
N LYS A 66 0.47 -12.30 11.37
CA LYS A 66 0.76 -12.19 9.93
C LYS A 66 0.66 -10.75 9.45
N ILE A 67 -0.52 -10.33 9.05
CA ILE A 67 -0.76 -8.99 8.49
C ILE A 67 -1.78 -8.24 9.34
N TRP A 68 -1.58 -6.93 9.54
CA TRP A 68 -2.51 -6.09 10.33
C TRP A 68 -3.88 -5.88 9.65
N ASN A 69 -3.98 -6.13 8.37
CA ASN A 69 -5.16 -5.90 7.54
C ASN A 69 -5.21 -6.94 6.42
N SER A 70 -6.26 -7.74 6.37
CA SER A 70 -6.56 -8.68 5.29
C SER A 70 -7.69 -8.14 4.42
N HIS A 71 -7.70 -8.51 3.15
CA HIS A 71 -8.73 -8.13 2.19
C HIS A 71 -9.50 -9.36 1.72
N CYS A 72 -10.84 -9.24 1.60
CA CYS A 72 -11.69 -10.38 1.17
C CYS A 72 -11.61 -10.70 -0.34
N GLY A 73 -10.67 -10.09 -1.05
CA GLY A 73 -10.68 -10.14 -2.51
C GLY A 73 -11.60 -9.08 -3.11
N PHE A 74 -11.69 -9.08 -4.41
CA PHE A 74 -12.52 -8.12 -5.15
C PHE A 74 -13.58 -8.90 -5.95
N ASP A 75 -14.75 -8.31 -6.14
CA ASP A 75 -15.82 -8.86 -7.00
C ASP A 75 -15.40 -8.73 -8.48
N TYR A 76 -14.38 -9.48 -8.81
CA TYR A 76 -13.74 -9.50 -10.12
C TYR A 76 -13.13 -10.88 -10.35
N LYS A 77 -13.59 -11.59 -11.39
CA LYS A 77 -12.99 -12.87 -11.75
C LYS A 77 -11.56 -12.65 -12.24
N ARG A 78 -10.61 -13.20 -11.53
CA ARG A 78 -9.20 -13.10 -11.92
C ARG A 78 -8.95 -13.84 -13.23
N THR A 79 -8.24 -13.19 -14.12
CA THR A 79 -7.73 -13.75 -15.36
C THR A 79 -6.24 -13.42 -15.46
N TYR A 80 -5.46 -14.35 -15.97
CA TYR A 80 -4.06 -14.04 -16.26
C TYR A 80 -3.99 -13.16 -17.51
N ASN A 81 -3.40 -11.98 -17.36
CA ASN A 81 -3.12 -11.06 -18.44
C ASN A 81 -1.61 -11.02 -18.69
N GLU A 82 -1.20 -11.23 -19.94
CA GLU A 82 0.18 -11.06 -20.32
C GLU A 82 0.68 -9.64 -20.04
N LEU A 83 2.00 -9.50 -19.94
CA LEU A 83 2.63 -8.20 -19.80
C LEU A 83 2.23 -7.27 -20.96
N PRO A 84 1.70 -6.07 -20.68
CA PRO A 84 1.41 -5.06 -21.70
C PRO A 84 2.59 -4.75 -22.62
N PHE A 85 3.81 -4.84 -22.10
CA PHE A 85 5.05 -4.69 -22.87
C PHE A 85 5.10 -5.57 -24.13
N LYS A 86 4.62 -6.80 -24.08
CA LYS A 86 4.65 -7.73 -25.23
C LYS A 86 3.88 -7.19 -26.43
N LYS A 87 2.76 -6.50 -26.15
CA LYS A 87 1.91 -5.87 -27.16
C LYS A 87 2.41 -4.49 -27.54
N ASN A 88 2.72 -3.68 -26.52
CA ASN A 88 2.98 -2.25 -26.69
C ASN A 88 4.41 -1.95 -27.17
N ARG A 89 5.36 -2.86 -26.91
CA ARG A 89 6.78 -2.68 -27.18
C ARG A 89 7.44 -1.52 -26.43
N TYR A 90 6.77 -1.01 -25.37
CA TYR A 90 7.33 -0.10 -24.38
C TYR A 90 6.89 -0.54 -22.99
N PHE A 91 7.74 -0.28 -21.99
CA PHE A 91 7.45 -0.67 -20.61
C PHE A 91 6.52 0.34 -19.94
N THR A 92 5.52 -0.15 -19.19
CA THR A 92 4.55 0.69 -18.53
C THR A 92 4.64 0.55 -17.01
N PHE A 93 5.12 1.59 -16.37
CA PHE A 93 4.95 1.75 -14.93
C PHE A 93 3.56 2.31 -14.61
N GLY A 94 3.05 2.04 -13.40
CA GLY A 94 1.78 2.61 -12.94
C GLY A 94 1.83 3.04 -11.48
N SER A 95 1.13 4.13 -11.13
CA SER A 95 0.85 4.49 -9.74
C SER A 95 -0.54 5.09 -9.63
N PHE A 96 -1.43 4.41 -8.90
CA PHE A 96 -2.82 4.81 -8.72
C PHE A 96 -3.11 5.30 -7.30
N ASN A 97 -2.05 5.63 -6.58
CA ASN A 97 -2.12 6.24 -5.26
C ASN A 97 -2.71 7.66 -5.31
N ASN A 98 -3.29 8.09 -4.20
CA ASN A 98 -3.72 9.47 -4.03
C ASN A 98 -2.51 10.42 -4.18
N PHE A 99 -2.63 11.46 -5.01
CA PHE A 99 -1.55 12.42 -5.27
C PHE A 99 -1.09 13.19 -4.03
N MET A 100 -1.90 13.26 -2.96
CA MET A 100 -1.44 13.79 -1.66
C MET A 100 -0.28 12.99 -1.04
N LYS A 101 -0.04 11.77 -1.52
CA LYS A 101 1.11 10.94 -1.12
C LYS A 101 2.33 11.15 -2.01
N VAL A 102 2.18 11.85 -3.13
CA VAL A 102 3.26 12.10 -4.10
C VAL A 102 3.99 13.39 -3.70
N ASN A 103 5.18 13.24 -3.17
CA ASN A 103 6.07 14.33 -2.80
C ASN A 103 7.26 14.43 -3.76
N ASP A 104 8.13 15.44 -3.58
CA ASP A 104 9.30 15.66 -4.44
C ASP A 104 10.27 14.50 -4.47
N ASP A 105 10.43 13.76 -3.36
CA ASP A 105 11.31 12.59 -3.30
C ASP A 105 10.77 11.46 -4.17
N VAL A 106 9.46 11.23 -4.14
CA VAL A 106 8.76 10.27 -5.03
C VAL A 106 8.92 10.70 -6.49
N LEU A 107 8.63 11.96 -6.83
CA LEU A 107 8.75 12.46 -8.20
C LEU A 107 10.19 12.35 -8.73
N SER A 108 11.17 12.76 -7.94
CA SER A 108 12.59 12.67 -8.30
C SER A 108 13.04 11.23 -8.53
N THR A 109 12.49 10.29 -7.75
CA THR A 109 12.76 8.86 -7.90
C THR A 109 12.14 8.31 -9.19
N TRP A 110 10.88 8.62 -9.48
CA TRP A 110 10.21 8.19 -10.71
C TRP A 110 10.85 8.78 -11.97
N ILE A 111 11.26 10.05 -11.93
CA ILE A 111 12.02 10.70 -13.00
C ILE A 111 13.32 9.94 -13.30
N LYS A 112 14.08 9.58 -12.26
CA LYS A 112 15.32 8.80 -12.41
C LYS A 112 15.07 7.42 -13.02
N ILE A 113 13.97 6.76 -12.66
CA ILE A 113 13.57 5.49 -13.26
C ILE A 113 13.31 5.65 -14.76
N LEU A 114 12.48 6.63 -15.15
CA LEU A 114 12.15 6.85 -16.56
C LEU A 114 13.38 7.26 -17.40
N LYS A 115 14.32 8.04 -16.84
CA LYS A 115 15.58 8.35 -17.49
C LYS A 115 16.48 7.13 -17.72
N LYS A 116 16.44 6.14 -16.81
CA LYS A 116 17.23 4.91 -16.89
C LYS A 116 16.54 3.82 -17.71
N THR A 117 15.24 3.89 -17.92
CA THR A 117 14.45 2.91 -18.68
C THR A 117 13.97 3.53 -19.99
N LYS A 118 14.80 3.39 -21.03
CA LYS A 118 14.43 3.89 -22.36
C LYS A 118 13.15 3.24 -22.85
N ASN A 119 12.33 4.00 -23.56
CA ASN A 119 11.05 3.55 -24.11
C ASN A 119 10.09 3.02 -23.02
N SER A 120 9.94 3.80 -21.93
CA SER A 120 8.99 3.50 -20.86
C SER A 120 8.01 4.65 -20.66
N LYS A 121 6.86 4.33 -20.06
CA LYS A 121 5.82 5.29 -19.67
C LYS A 121 5.44 5.08 -18.22
N LEU A 122 4.91 6.13 -17.59
CA LEU A 122 4.31 6.10 -16.26
C LEU A 122 2.84 6.52 -16.36
N ILE A 123 1.93 5.63 -16.04
CA ILE A 123 0.50 5.91 -15.94
C ILE A 123 0.19 6.32 -14.51
N LEU A 124 -0.41 7.50 -14.38
CA LEU A 124 -0.83 8.08 -13.11
C LEU A 124 -2.35 8.25 -13.09
N LYS A 125 -2.98 8.03 -11.94
CA LYS A 125 -4.41 8.27 -11.76
C LYS A 125 -4.67 8.97 -10.45
N SER A 126 -5.32 10.11 -10.50
CA SER A 126 -5.81 10.79 -9.31
C SER A 126 -7.07 11.61 -9.60
N SER A 127 -7.69 12.04 -8.51
CA SER A 127 -8.87 12.88 -8.52
C SER A 127 -8.57 14.37 -8.32
N LEU A 128 -7.29 14.76 -8.13
CA LEU A 128 -6.88 16.11 -7.77
C LEU A 128 -6.18 16.79 -8.95
N PHE A 129 -6.96 17.58 -9.71
CA PHE A 129 -6.48 18.31 -10.89
C PHE A 129 -5.27 19.23 -10.59
N VAL A 130 -5.31 19.96 -9.47
CA VAL A 130 -4.20 20.87 -9.08
C VAL A 130 -2.88 20.13 -8.94
N CYS A 131 -2.90 18.93 -8.32
CA CYS A 131 -1.69 18.11 -8.19
C CYS A 131 -1.21 17.58 -9.55
N GLU A 132 -2.12 17.33 -10.49
CA GLU A 132 -1.77 16.87 -11.84
C GLU A 132 -0.92 17.91 -12.57
N GLU A 133 -1.29 19.20 -12.53
CA GLU A 133 -0.52 20.27 -13.16
C GLU A 133 0.89 20.45 -12.55
N VAL A 134 1.01 20.33 -11.23
CA VAL A 134 2.31 20.37 -10.56
C VAL A 134 3.21 19.22 -11.02
N ILE A 135 2.65 18.02 -11.12
CA ILE A 135 3.39 16.84 -11.59
C ILE A 135 3.81 17.02 -13.06
N LYS A 136 2.90 17.45 -13.94
CA LYS A 136 3.20 17.70 -15.36
C LYS A 136 4.38 18.66 -15.50
N LYS A 137 4.32 19.80 -14.82
CA LYS A 137 5.39 20.80 -14.85
C LYS A 137 6.75 20.18 -14.44
N ARG A 138 6.77 19.39 -13.39
CA ARG A 138 7.99 18.75 -12.89
C ARG A 138 8.59 17.77 -13.89
N PHE A 139 7.75 17.00 -14.62
CA PHE A 139 8.22 16.12 -15.68
C PHE A 139 8.60 16.84 -16.96
N GLU A 140 7.94 17.95 -17.27
CA GLU A 140 8.27 18.82 -18.41
C GLU A 140 9.65 19.47 -18.25
N GLU A 141 9.97 19.98 -17.06
CA GLU A 141 11.30 20.53 -16.72
C GLU A 141 12.44 19.52 -16.92
N GLU A 142 12.12 18.22 -16.83
CA GLU A 142 13.08 17.11 -17.03
C GLU A 142 13.04 16.50 -18.45
N GLY A 143 12.23 17.08 -19.36
CA GLY A 143 12.05 16.59 -20.73
C GLY A 143 11.27 15.28 -20.85
N LEU A 144 10.48 14.92 -19.83
CA LEU A 144 9.78 13.64 -19.72
C LEU A 144 8.26 13.75 -19.83
N ILE A 145 7.72 14.88 -20.27
CA ILE A 145 6.26 15.09 -20.37
C ILE A 145 5.56 14.02 -21.23
N ASN A 146 6.21 13.55 -22.28
CA ASN A 146 5.68 12.51 -23.17
C ASN A 146 5.80 11.08 -22.58
N SER A 147 6.51 10.93 -21.45
CA SER A 147 6.68 9.67 -20.74
C SER A 147 5.64 9.48 -19.63
N ILE A 148 4.77 10.45 -19.38
CA ILE A 148 3.70 10.34 -18.39
C ILE A 148 2.33 10.39 -19.07
N GLN A 149 1.38 9.65 -18.49
CA GLN A 149 0.00 9.63 -18.93
C GLN A 149 -0.90 9.71 -17.70
N PHE A 150 -1.89 10.62 -17.74
CA PHE A 150 -2.89 10.74 -16.69
C PHE A 150 -4.18 10.05 -17.10
N GLU A 151 -4.64 9.14 -16.28
CA GLU A 151 -5.96 8.53 -16.41
C GLU A 151 -6.98 9.32 -15.59
N LYS A 152 -8.14 9.53 -16.20
CA LYS A 152 -9.24 10.27 -15.53
C LYS A 152 -9.79 9.48 -14.35
N LYS A 153 -10.25 10.22 -13.34
CA LYS A 153 -10.99 9.62 -12.22
C LYS A 153 -12.21 8.87 -12.76
N THR A 154 -12.31 7.60 -12.43
CA THR A 154 -13.52 6.82 -12.68
C THR A 154 -14.63 7.26 -11.71
N LYS A 155 -15.90 7.15 -12.12
CA LYS A 155 -17.02 7.38 -11.22
C LYS A 155 -16.93 6.40 -10.04
N ARG A 156 -17.42 6.78 -8.87
CA ARG A 156 -17.34 5.97 -7.63
C ARG A 156 -17.92 4.56 -7.81
N ASN A 157 -18.89 4.39 -8.68
CA ASN A 157 -19.56 3.11 -8.96
C ASN A 157 -18.97 2.36 -10.15
N ASP A 158 -17.93 2.90 -10.79
CA ASP A 158 -17.28 2.28 -11.96
C ASP A 158 -15.96 1.63 -11.53
N PHE A 159 -16.08 0.65 -10.65
CA PHE A 159 -14.96 -0.11 -10.13
C PHE A 159 -14.24 -0.90 -11.23
N LEU A 160 -14.98 -1.50 -12.17
CA LEU A 160 -14.40 -2.28 -13.26
C LEU A 160 -13.48 -1.44 -14.14
N THR A 161 -13.88 -0.24 -14.54
CA THR A 161 -13.01 0.67 -15.31
C THR A 161 -11.74 1.01 -14.53
N HIS A 162 -11.85 1.21 -13.20
CA HIS A 162 -10.66 1.42 -12.38
C HIS A 162 -9.75 0.19 -12.38
N PHE A 163 -10.33 -0.99 -12.17
CA PHE A 163 -9.58 -2.23 -12.05
C PHE A 163 -8.89 -2.62 -13.37
N ASN A 164 -9.53 -2.35 -14.50
CA ASN A 164 -8.97 -2.60 -15.83
C ASN A 164 -7.77 -1.69 -16.17
N LEU A 165 -7.53 -0.61 -15.42
CA LEU A 165 -6.31 0.20 -15.61
C LEU A 165 -5.04 -0.58 -15.27
N TYR A 166 -5.11 -1.51 -14.32
CA TYR A 166 -3.98 -2.38 -13.99
C TYR A 166 -3.56 -3.29 -15.15
N ASP A 167 -4.48 -3.58 -16.09
CA ASP A 167 -4.17 -4.37 -17.31
C ASP A 167 -3.26 -3.61 -18.31
N LYS A 168 -3.09 -2.31 -18.11
CA LYS A 168 -2.18 -1.46 -18.91
C LYS A 168 -0.78 -1.36 -18.30
N VAL A 169 -0.55 -1.94 -17.11
CA VAL A 169 0.64 -1.74 -16.28
C VAL A 169 1.48 -3.01 -16.20
N ASP A 170 2.78 -2.90 -16.48
CA ASP A 170 3.72 -3.98 -16.29
C ASP A 170 4.17 -4.10 -14.83
N LEU A 171 4.42 -2.97 -14.17
CA LEU A 171 4.95 -2.88 -12.80
C LEU A 171 4.42 -1.63 -12.10
N CYS A 172 3.88 -1.77 -10.90
CA CYS A 172 3.44 -0.62 -10.09
C CYS A 172 4.58 -0.02 -9.27
N LEU A 173 4.53 1.32 -9.13
CA LEU A 173 5.42 2.11 -8.29
C LEU A 173 4.63 2.69 -7.12
N ASP A 174 4.96 2.25 -5.90
CA ASP A 174 4.32 2.73 -4.68
C ASP A 174 4.85 4.11 -4.27
N THR A 175 4.07 4.84 -3.49
CA THR A 175 4.46 6.12 -2.90
C THR A 175 5.17 5.91 -1.54
N PHE A 176 5.97 6.88 -1.15
CA PHE A 176 6.67 6.90 0.14
C PHE A 176 6.87 8.35 0.64
N PRO A 177 6.95 8.61 1.96
CA PRO A 177 6.94 7.63 3.05
C PRO A 177 5.56 7.06 3.37
N PHE A 178 4.49 7.50 2.72
CA PHE A 178 3.15 6.97 2.93
C PHE A 178 2.79 5.99 1.81
N ASN A 179 2.86 4.69 2.13
CA ASN A 179 2.60 3.63 1.15
C ASN A 179 1.13 3.52 0.73
N GLY A 180 0.91 2.89 -0.41
CA GLY A 180 -0.37 2.33 -0.80
C GLY A 180 -0.76 1.15 0.10
N VAL A 181 -2.07 1.01 0.34
CA VAL A 181 -2.65 -0.17 0.99
C VAL A 181 -3.65 -0.79 0.03
N THR A 182 -4.83 -0.19 -0.14
CA THR A 182 -5.84 -0.68 -1.08
C THR A 182 -5.29 -0.82 -2.51
N THR A 183 -4.57 0.18 -2.99
CA THR A 183 -3.96 0.16 -4.33
C THR A 183 -2.92 -0.95 -4.49
N THR A 184 -2.23 -1.35 -3.41
CA THR A 184 -1.31 -2.49 -3.44
C THR A 184 -2.08 -3.81 -3.49
N PHE A 185 -3.14 -3.98 -2.71
CA PHE A 185 -4.03 -5.15 -2.80
C PHE A 185 -4.64 -5.28 -4.20
N GLU A 186 -5.12 -4.17 -4.79
CA GLU A 186 -5.68 -4.14 -6.14
C GLU A 186 -4.66 -4.58 -7.20
N ALA A 187 -3.45 -4.03 -7.16
CA ALA A 187 -2.37 -4.37 -8.08
C ALA A 187 -2.03 -5.87 -8.00
N LEU A 188 -1.84 -6.39 -6.78
CA LEU A 188 -1.51 -7.81 -6.57
C LEU A 188 -2.65 -8.72 -7.00
N TRP A 189 -3.90 -8.34 -6.76
CA TRP A 189 -5.07 -9.09 -7.27
C TRP A 189 -5.10 -9.17 -8.80
N LYS A 190 -4.63 -8.12 -9.46
CA LYS A 190 -4.49 -8.03 -10.93
C LYS A 190 -3.14 -8.61 -11.42
N ASN A 191 -2.40 -9.31 -10.58
CA ASN A 191 -1.10 -9.93 -10.87
C ASN A 191 -0.02 -8.91 -11.28
N VAL A 192 -0.19 -7.65 -10.88
CA VAL A 192 0.79 -6.59 -11.14
C VAL A 192 1.67 -6.43 -9.90
N PRO A 193 2.97 -6.77 -9.95
CA PRO A 193 3.88 -6.55 -8.84
C PRO A 193 4.01 -5.07 -8.51
N VAL A 194 4.35 -4.77 -7.26
CA VAL A 194 4.48 -3.40 -6.76
C VAL A 194 5.85 -3.24 -6.13
N ILE A 195 6.65 -2.27 -6.57
CA ILE A 195 7.84 -1.87 -5.83
C ILE A 195 7.41 -0.89 -4.75
N THR A 196 7.73 -1.20 -3.51
CA THR A 196 7.52 -0.34 -2.34
C THR A 196 8.83 -0.02 -1.65
N LYS A 197 8.89 1.08 -0.88
CA LYS A 197 10.05 1.41 -0.05
C LYS A 197 9.69 1.28 1.42
N ALA A 198 10.44 0.45 2.16
CA ALA A 198 10.34 0.36 3.60
C ALA A 198 10.77 1.67 4.26
N GLY A 199 10.03 2.12 5.27
CA GLY A 199 10.28 3.39 5.94
C GLY A 199 10.42 3.26 7.45
N PHE A 200 10.21 4.37 8.15
CA PHE A 200 10.57 4.55 9.56
C PHE A 200 9.40 4.40 10.53
N ASN A 201 8.15 4.31 10.06
CA ASN A 201 6.97 4.17 10.90
C ASN A 201 5.93 3.24 10.26
N PHE A 202 4.83 2.99 10.95
CA PHE A 202 3.77 2.08 10.51
C PHE A 202 3.31 2.40 9.07
N ASN A 203 2.85 3.63 8.80
CA ASN A 203 2.33 4.02 7.47
C ASN A 203 3.35 3.83 6.35
N SER A 204 4.63 3.95 6.65
CA SER A 204 5.72 3.79 5.69
C SER A 204 6.20 2.35 5.53
N ARG A 205 5.61 1.40 6.25
CA ARG A 205 5.87 -0.04 6.16
C ARG A 205 4.64 -0.87 5.79
N CYS A 206 3.52 -0.21 5.50
CA CYS A 206 2.33 -0.92 5.04
C CYS A 206 2.61 -1.75 3.77
N GLY A 207 3.31 -1.17 2.79
CA GLY A 207 3.74 -1.87 1.59
C GLY A 207 4.70 -3.03 1.91
N GLU A 208 5.66 -2.83 2.81
CA GLU A 208 6.57 -3.88 3.26
C GLU A 208 5.80 -5.07 3.85
N SER A 209 4.85 -4.83 4.74
CA SER A 209 4.06 -5.90 5.34
C SER A 209 3.22 -6.64 4.30
N ILE A 210 2.56 -5.93 3.40
CA ILE A 210 1.75 -6.54 2.33
C ILE A 210 2.64 -7.44 1.46
N LEU A 211 3.79 -6.95 0.97
CA LEU A 211 4.64 -7.71 0.06
C LEU A 211 5.32 -8.92 0.73
N LYS A 212 5.69 -8.83 2.00
CA LYS A 212 6.18 -9.99 2.76
C LYS A 212 5.10 -11.07 2.91
N ASN A 213 3.88 -10.67 3.23
CA ASN A 213 2.75 -11.58 3.37
C ASN A 213 2.20 -12.09 2.02
N ALA A 214 2.57 -11.45 0.92
CA ALA A 214 2.31 -11.90 -0.46
C ALA A 214 3.47 -12.75 -1.05
N ASN A 215 4.51 -13.05 -0.26
CA ASN A 215 5.70 -13.81 -0.65
C ASN A 215 6.55 -13.19 -1.78
N ILE A 216 6.48 -11.87 -1.97
CA ILE A 216 7.27 -11.12 -2.97
C ILE A 216 8.16 -10.04 -2.32
N ALA A 217 8.85 -10.41 -1.24
CA ALA A 217 9.71 -9.49 -0.47
C ALA A 217 10.86 -8.87 -1.28
N ASN A 218 11.28 -9.48 -2.39
CA ASN A 218 12.28 -8.95 -3.31
C ASN A 218 11.87 -7.63 -4.01
N PHE A 219 10.59 -7.26 -3.97
CA PHE A 219 10.08 -5.96 -4.43
C PHE A 219 10.12 -4.86 -3.36
N ILE A 220 10.58 -5.15 -2.15
CA ILE A 220 10.75 -4.17 -1.08
C ILE A 220 12.12 -3.51 -1.22
N ALA A 221 12.13 -2.19 -1.38
CA ALA A 221 13.34 -1.39 -1.45
C ALA A 221 13.72 -0.83 -0.08
N LEU A 222 15.03 -0.77 0.20
CA LEU A 222 15.58 -0.25 1.47
C LEU A 222 15.80 1.27 1.44
N ASN A 223 16.03 1.82 0.24
CA ASN A 223 16.26 3.24 0.01
C ASN A 223 15.88 3.61 -1.43
N ASN A 224 16.03 4.89 -1.81
CA ASN A 224 15.65 5.37 -3.14
C ASN A 224 16.50 4.74 -4.25
N GLU A 225 17.78 4.50 -4.00
CA GLU A 225 18.65 3.89 -5.01
C GLU A 225 18.25 2.44 -5.28
N ASP A 226 17.99 1.67 -4.22
CA ASP A 226 17.51 0.30 -4.34
C ASP A 226 16.13 0.25 -5.03
N TYR A 227 15.25 1.21 -4.72
CA TYR A 227 13.95 1.35 -5.38
C TYR A 227 14.12 1.56 -6.91
N ILE A 228 15.00 2.48 -7.31
CA ILE A 228 15.31 2.75 -8.71
C ILE A 228 15.92 1.50 -9.37
N ASN A 229 16.89 0.87 -8.71
CA ASN A 229 17.59 -0.28 -9.27
C ASN A 229 16.64 -1.47 -9.48
N LYS A 230 15.71 -1.74 -8.55
CA LYS A 230 14.69 -2.76 -8.71
C LYS A 230 13.74 -2.45 -9.88
N ALA A 231 13.26 -1.22 -10.01
CA ALA A 231 12.38 -0.83 -11.12
C ALA A 231 13.08 -0.98 -12.47
N VAL A 232 14.32 -0.52 -12.57
CA VAL A 232 15.15 -0.64 -13.78
C VAL A 232 15.47 -2.11 -14.10
N TYR A 233 15.78 -2.91 -13.06
CA TYR A 233 16.06 -4.33 -13.22
C TYR A 233 14.88 -5.06 -13.88
N TYR A 234 13.67 -4.93 -13.34
CA TYR A 234 12.50 -5.61 -13.89
C TYR A 234 12.07 -5.07 -15.26
N ALA A 235 12.26 -3.77 -15.52
CA ALA A 235 12.00 -3.21 -16.84
C ALA A 235 12.96 -3.73 -17.93
N ASN A 236 14.16 -4.16 -17.54
CA ASN A 236 15.17 -4.73 -18.45
C ASN A 236 15.18 -6.27 -18.45
N ASN A 237 14.46 -6.92 -17.55
CA ASN A 237 14.41 -8.38 -17.42
C ASN A 237 12.95 -8.86 -17.47
N ILE A 238 12.33 -8.70 -18.64
CA ILE A 238 10.90 -8.95 -18.87
C ILE A 238 10.49 -10.38 -18.50
N ASP A 239 11.31 -11.36 -18.84
CA ASP A 239 11.02 -12.77 -18.54
C ASP A 239 10.94 -13.00 -17.02
N LYS A 240 11.82 -12.37 -16.24
CA LYS A 240 11.77 -12.44 -14.78
C LYS A 240 10.51 -11.80 -14.19
N LEU A 241 10.07 -10.69 -14.78
CA LEU A 241 8.83 -10.05 -14.37
C LEU A 241 7.61 -10.91 -14.74
N GLU A 242 7.64 -11.56 -15.89
CA GLU A 242 6.58 -12.47 -16.30
C GLU A 242 6.46 -13.68 -15.36
N ASP A 243 7.59 -14.28 -14.96
CA ASP A 243 7.61 -15.38 -14.00
C ASP A 243 6.93 -14.97 -12.69
N VAL A 244 7.28 -13.79 -12.14
CA VAL A 244 6.64 -13.25 -10.94
C VAL A 244 5.14 -13.03 -11.13
N ARG A 245 4.69 -12.52 -12.29
CA ARG A 245 3.27 -12.31 -12.55
C ARG A 245 2.48 -13.62 -12.64
N LYS A 246 3.08 -14.68 -13.19
CA LYS A 246 2.49 -16.04 -13.19
C LYS A 246 2.36 -16.58 -11.78
N GLU A 247 3.43 -16.49 -10.99
CA GLU A 247 3.42 -16.91 -9.58
C GLU A 247 2.36 -16.16 -8.77
N LEU A 248 2.25 -14.84 -8.93
CA LEU A 248 1.20 -14.05 -8.31
C LEU A 248 -0.21 -14.51 -8.74
N PHE A 249 -0.40 -14.86 -10.02
CA PHE A 249 -1.69 -15.36 -10.47
C PHE A 249 -2.08 -16.66 -9.78
N GLU A 250 -1.15 -17.57 -9.56
CA GLU A 250 -1.38 -18.90 -9.01
C GLU A 250 -1.53 -18.88 -7.47
N GLU A 251 -0.78 -18.01 -6.78
CA GLU A 251 -0.58 -18.12 -5.34
C GLU A 251 -1.18 -16.98 -4.51
N ILE A 252 -1.51 -15.83 -5.10
CA ILE A 252 -1.87 -14.65 -4.31
C ILE A 252 -3.14 -14.85 -3.46
N GLU A 253 -4.14 -15.57 -3.97
CA GLU A 253 -5.39 -15.82 -3.24
C GLU A 253 -5.19 -16.70 -1.99
N LYS A 254 -4.16 -17.54 -2.00
CA LYS A 254 -3.78 -18.41 -0.88
C LYS A 254 -2.89 -17.70 0.14
N SER A 255 -2.43 -16.50 -0.19
CA SER A 255 -1.53 -15.73 0.66
C SER A 255 -2.24 -15.15 1.88
N SER A 256 -1.47 -14.79 2.91
CA SER A 256 -2.03 -14.21 4.15
C SER A 256 -2.79 -12.91 3.93
N ILE A 257 -2.53 -12.19 2.85
CA ILE A 257 -3.20 -10.91 2.56
C ILE A 257 -4.66 -11.08 2.14
N PHE A 258 -5.05 -12.28 1.68
CA PHE A 258 -6.43 -12.62 1.31
C PHE A 258 -7.04 -13.73 2.19
N ASP A 259 -6.32 -14.22 3.21
CA ASP A 259 -6.82 -15.19 4.20
C ASP A 259 -7.68 -14.48 5.26
N THR A 260 -8.92 -14.16 4.92
CA THR A 260 -9.84 -13.50 5.85
C THR A 260 -10.25 -14.37 7.03
N THR A 261 -10.27 -15.67 6.88
CA THR A 261 -10.61 -16.61 7.97
C THR A 261 -9.51 -16.65 9.02
N GLY A 262 -8.26 -16.81 8.59
CA GLY A 262 -7.10 -16.75 9.49
C GLY A 262 -6.95 -15.38 10.14
N PHE A 263 -7.17 -14.31 9.39
CA PHE A 263 -7.17 -12.94 9.92
C PHE A 263 -8.27 -12.76 10.99
N SER A 264 -9.51 -13.15 10.71
CA SER A 264 -10.63 -13.01 11.66
C SER A 264 -10.36 -13.75 12.96
N SER A 265 -9.81 -14.96 12.88
CA SER A 265 -9.42 -15.73 14.07
C SER A 265 -8.36 -15.02 14.90
N ALA A 266 -7.31 -14.50 14.26
CA ALA A 266 -6.26 -13.74 14.93
C ALA A 266 -6.77 -12.43 15.51
N PHE A 267 -7.67 -11.73 14.81
CA PHE A 267 -8.30 -10.50 15.26
C PHE A 267 -9.19 -10.73 16.49
N CYS A 268 -10.05 -11.75 16.48
CA CYS A 268 -10.88 -12.11 17.64
C CYS A 268 -10.02 -12.46 18.86
N LYS A 269 -8.93 -13.20 18.65
CA LYS A 269 -7.97 -13.49 19.72
C LYS A 269 -7.36 -12.21 20.28
N ALA A 270 -6.92 -11.29 19.41
CA ALA A 270 -6.35 -10.01 19.81
C ALA A 270 -7.31 -9.21 20.68
N LEU A 271 -8.59 -9.12 20.31
CA LEU A 271 -9.61 -8.41 21.10
C LEU A 271 -9.79 -9.04 22.48
N ASN A 272 -9.81 -10.36 22.60
CA ASN A 272 -9.92 -11.05 23.88
C ASN A 272 -8.67 -10.81 24.76
N ASP A 273 -7.48 -10.90 24.19
CA ASP A 273 -6.23 -10.64 24.92
C ASP A 273 -6.20 -9.20 25.46
N MET A 274 -6.60 -8.21 24.66
CA MET A 274 -6.68 -6.80 25.07
C MET A 274 -7.67 -6.58 26.22
N ILE A 275 -8.84 -7.23 26.21
CA ILE A 275 -9.81 -7.18 27.33
C ILE A 275 -9.19 -7.75 28.60
N LEU A 276 -8.49 -8.87 28.50
CA LEU A 276 -7.87 -9.52 29.66
C LEU A 276 -6.73 -8.67 30.23
N ASP A 277 -5.96 -7.99 29.38
CA ASP A 277 -4.88 -7.11 29.82
C ASP A 277 -5.41 -5.88 30.57
N VAL A 278 -6.40 -5.20 30.01
CA VAL A 278 -7.05 -4.05 30.67
C VAL A 278 -7.66 -4.45 32.00
N ASN A 279 -8.38 -5.57 32.08
CA ASN A 279 -8.98 -6.05 33.32
C ASN A 279 -7.97 -6.37 34.43
N LYS A 280 -6.74 -6.77 34.09
CA LYS A 280 -5.66 -7.01 35.06
C LYS A 280 -5.14 -5.70 35.65
N ASN A 281 -5.09 -4.63 34.84
CA ASN A 281 -4.56 -3.34 35.22
C ASN A 281 -5.57 -2.48 36.03
N TYR A 282 -6.85 -2.84 36.01
CA TYR A 282 -7.92 -2.17 36.83
C TYR A 282 -8.23 -2.93 38.12
N ARG A 283 -7.56 -4.01 38.46
CA ARG A 283 -7.60 -4.70 39.75
C ARG A 283 -6.39 -4.38 40.59
#